data_440dcb690f2af127768e874abee49e1a
#
_entry.id   440dcb690f2af127768e874abee49e1a
#
_cell.length_a   1.000
_cell.length_b   1.000
_cell.length_c   1.000
_cell.angle_alpha   90.00
_cell.angle_beta   90.00
_cell.angle_gamma   90.00
#
_symmetry.space_group_name_H-M   'P 1'
#
loop_
_entity.id
_entity.type
_entity.pdbx_description
1 polymer ?
#
loop_
_entity_poly.entity_id
_entity_poly.type
_entity_poly.pdbx_seq_one_letter_code
_entity_poly.pdbx_strand_id
1 'polypeptide(L)'
;MAENGVATSINDVPFHIAFGIDANYFRYVAITIVSILENNRDQCIHFHVLTENVTETVRNQFRELEKNYSTTIEFHLPDLGIFKDLYEFSASSQYSPAIFTRLMIPATLRGIAETVLYLDADIICVGSIADLRKLDMHDQILAAVSDELETTVKNRCAALNIKSGRYFNSGVMLINIANWLEADVTIQVFSVLKNSQRSFLHPDQDALNLVLGNTVVYIDERWNLRYNLEIMLRKGQAKVWLGDGVFLHFTGRVKPWLNWNLHESKELFLHFQNLTPWRNAVLEEPKNYKEMRMFVRFLTRQKQYGQVAKWFAKYLIEKCRVKLG
;
A
#
# COMPACT_ATOMS: atom_id res chain seq x y z
N MET A 1 -30.96 14.08 -39.39
CA MET A 1 -29.53 14.29 -39.06
C MET A 1 -29.27 13.29 -37.92
N ALA A 2 -28.55 12.22 -38.22
CA ALA A 2 -28.17 11.23 -37.20
C ALA A 2 -26.96 11.79 -36.45
N GLU A 3 -27.11 12.01 -35.15
CA GLU A 3 -25.98 12.29 -34.27
C GLU A 3 -25.10 11.04 -34.22
N ASN A 4 -23.92 11.14 -34.86
CA ASN A 4 -22.86 10.17 -34.66
C ASN A 4 -22.32 10.34 -33.24
N GLY A 5 -22.95 9.67 -32.29
CA GLY A 5 -22.35 9.46 -30.97
C GLY A 5 -21.11 8.61 -31.15
N VAL A 6 -19.94 9.23 -31.12
CA VAL A 6 -18.66 8.50 -30.98
C VAL A 6 -18.75 7.74 -29.66
N ALA A 7 -18.86 6.41 -29.73
CA ALA A 7 -18.80 5.58 -28.53
C ALA A 7 -17.44 5.80 -27.87
N THR A 8 -17.43 6.50 -26.74
CA THR A 8 -16.21 6.67 -25.93
C THR A 8 -15.69 5.28 -25.53
N SER A 9 -14.44 4.98 -25.88
CA SER A 9 -13.81 3.75 -25.43
C SER A 9 -13.74 3.76 -23.90
N ILE A 10 -13.89 2.60 -23.27
CA ILE A 10 -13.74 2.47 -21.83
C ILE A 10 -12.37 2.98 -21.36
N ASN A 11 -11.37 2.96 -22.23
CA ASN A 11 -10.02 3.45 -21.97
C ASN A 11 -9.93 4.98 -21.98
N ASP A 12 -10.91 5.69 -22.55
CA ASP A 12 -10.94 7.15 -22.60
C ASP A 12 -11.57 7.79 -21.34
N VAL A 13 -12.31 6.98 -20.55
CA VAL A 13 -12.84 7.41 -19.25
C VAL A 13 -11.76 7.24 -18.19
N PRO A 14 -11.47 8.21 -17.31
CA PRO A 14 -10.45 8.03 -16.30
C PRO A 14 -10.72 6.85 -15.36
N PHE A 15 -9.70 6.01 -15.11
CA PHE A 15 -9.72 5.06 -14.01
C PHE A 15 -9.06 5.70 -12.80
N HIS A 16 -9.80 5.85 -11.72
CA HIS A 16 -9.35 6.57 -10.54
C HIS A 16 -8.58 5.64 -9.60
N ILE A 17 -7.35 6.04 -9.23
CA ILE A 17 -6.49 5.33 -8.28
C ILE A 17 -6.12 6.26 -7.14
N ALA A 18 -6.26 5.82 -5.90
CA ALA A 18 -6.04 6.66 -4.73
C ALA A 18 -5.02 6.05 -3.74
N PHE A 19 -4.27 6.94 -3.08
CA PHE A 19 -3.31 6.65 -2.03
C PHE A 19 -3.61 7.49 -0.79
N GLY A 20 -3.42 6.90 0.40
CA GLY A 20 -3.47 7.63 1.67
C GLY A 20 -2.11 7.54 2.35
N ILE A 21 -1.40 8.67 2.52
CA ILE A 21 0.00 8.68 2.97
C ILE A 21 0.34 9.82 3.93
N ASP A 22 1.43 9.65 4.67
CA ASP A 22 2.15 10.76 5.30
C ASP A 22 3.27 11.33 4.39
N ALA A 23 3.86 12.44 4.81
CA ALA A 23 4.86 13.17 4.03
C ALA A 23 6.14 12.35 3.69
N ASN A 24 6.41 11.24 4.39
CA ASN A 24 7.58 10.41 4.15
C ASN A 24 7.39 9.46 2.95
N TYR A 25 6.15 9.30 2.47
CA TYR A 25 5.82 8.29 1.47
C TYR A 25 5.68 8.82 0.03
N PHE A 26 5.82 10.12 -0.22
CA PHE A 26 5.70 10.69 -1.57
C PHE A 26 6.58 10.01 -2.62
N ARG A 27 7.85 9.73 -2.26
CA ARG A 27 8.77 9.02 -3.15
C ARG A 27 8.23 7.64 -3.53
N TYR A 28 7.67 6.91 -2.59
CA TYR A 28 7.20 5.54 -2.82
C TYR A 28 5.92 5.52 -3.64
N VAL A 29 4.98 6.43 -3.36
CA VAL A 29 3.78 6.65 -4.20
C VAL A 29 4.18 6.99 -5.63
N ALA A 30 5.15 7.90 -5.84
CA ALA A 30 5.62 8.24 -7.19
C ALA A 30 6.16 7.02 -7.94
N ILE A 31 6.87 6.11 -7.24
CA ILE A 31 7.39 4.86 -7.83
C ILE A 31 6.23 3.89 -8.16
N THR A 32 5.23 3.77 -7.28
CA THR A 32 4.02 2.98 -7.54
C THR A 32 3.28 3.54 -8.76
N ILE A 33 3.03 4.85 -8.83
CA ILE A 33 2.38 5.52 -9.96
C ILE A 33 3.12 5.24 -11.26
N VAL A 34 4.44 5.44 -11.29
CA VAL A 34 5.24 5.18 -12.50
C VAL A 34 5.19 3.71 -12.88
N SER A 35 5.22 2.78 -11.92
CA SER A 35 5.09 1.35 -12.25
C SER A 35 3.73 1.01 -12.87
N ILE A 36 2.66 1.68 -12.46
CA ILE A 36 1.34 1.52 -13.06
C ILE A 36 1.34 2.08 -14.49
N LEU A 37 1.83 3.30 -14.67
CA LEU A 37 1.83 3.99 -15.97
C LEU A 37 2.69 3.28 -17.02
N GLU A 38 3.85 2.73 -16.62
CA GLU A 38 4.72 1.96 -17.51
C GLU A 38 4.04 0.68 -18.04
N ASN A 39 3.23 0.03 -17.22
CA ASN A 39 2.54 -1.21 -17.59
C ASN A 39 1.13 -0.99 -18.18
N ASN A 40 0.65 0.27 -18.25
CA ASN A 40 -0.71 0.60 -18.67
C ASN A 40 -0.77 1.91 -19.48
N ARG A 41 0.14 2.04 -20.45
CA ARG A 41 0.29 3.25 -21.28
C ARG A 41 -0.92 3.56 -22.17
N ASP A 42 -1.80 2.56 -22.38
CA ASP A 42 -3.05 2.65 -23.15
C ASP A 42 -4.25 3.05 -22.31
N GLN A 43 -4.08 3.20 -20.98
CA GLN A 43 -5.15 3.51 -20.05
C GLN A 43 -5.14 4.99 -19.66
N CYS A 44 -6.32 5.62 -19.66
CA CYS A 44 -6.51 6.92 -19.02
C CYS A 44 -6.62 6.70 -17.50
N ILE A 45 -5.66 7.18 -16.73
CA ILE A 45 -5.62 7.00 -15.28
C ILE A 45 -5.52 8.36 -14.59
N HIS A 46 -6.32 8.54 -13.54
CA HIS A 46 -6.31 9.72 -12.69
C HIS A 46 -5.94 9.32 -11.26
N PHE A 47 -4.86 9.89 -10.73
CA PHE A 47 -4.36 9.57 -9.40
C PHE A 47 -4.76 10.61 -8.37
N HIS A 48 -5.13 10.14 -7.17
CA HIS A 48 -5.48 10.96 -6.02
C HIS A 48 -4.58 10.62 -4.85
N VAL A 49 -3.89 11.61 -4.31
CA VAL A 49 -2.99 11.44 -3.16
C VAL A 49 -3.55 12.20 -1.97
N LEU A 50 -4.07 11.48 -0.99
CA LEU A 50 -4.58 12.04 0.26
C LEU A 50 -3.44 12.12 1.28
N THR A 51 -3.18 13.31 1.82
CA THR A 51 -2.09 13.55 2.77
C THR A 51 -2.42 14.75 3.67
N GLU A 52 -1.75 14.85 4.83
CA GLU A 52 -1.92 16.00 5.73
C GLU A 52 -1.33 17.29 5.16
N ASN A 53 -0.22 17.19 4.45
CA ASN A 53 0.45 18.33 3.84
C ASN A 53 1.24 17.92 2.60
N VAL A 54 1.53 18.90 1.73
CA VAL A 54 2.37 18.72 0.56
C VAL A 54 3.14 20.01 0.27
N THR A 55 4.47 19.92 0.16
CA THR A 55 5.31 21.07 -0.17
C THR A 55 5.27 21.38 -1.65
N GLU A 56 5.59 22.65 -2.03
CA GLU A 56 5.66 23.03 -3.44
C GLU A 56 6.74 22.24 -4.20
N THR A 57 7.82 21.88 -3.54
CA THR A 57 8.87 21.03 -4.14
C THR A 57 8.29 19.68 -4.55
N VAL A 58 7.51 19.02 -3.68
CA VAL A 58 6.86 17.75 -3.98
C VAL A 58 5.83 17.93 -5.10
N ARG A 59 5.01 19.00 -5.06
CA ARG A 59 4.05 19.29 -6.14
C ARG A 59 4.75 19.41 -7.51
N ASN A 60 5.89 20.11 -7.56
CA ASN A 60 6.66 20.26 -8.80
C ASN A 60 7.22 18.94 -9.31
N GLN A 61 7.66 18.05 -8.41
CA GLN A 61 8.10 16.71 -8.77
C GLN A 61 6.96 15.86 -9.36
N PHE A 62 5.75 15.94 -8.81
CA PHE A 62 4.60 15.23 -9.37
C PHE A 62 4.11 15.87 -10.69
N ARG A 63 4.18 17.19 -10.85
CA ARG A 63 3.90 17.85 -12.15
C ARG A 63 4.86 17.38 -13.26
N GLU A 64 6.13 17.06 -12.92
CA GLU A 64 7.06 16.44 -13.87
C GLU A 64 6.55 15.08 -14.33
N LEU A 65 6.00 14.24 -13.43
CA LEU A 65 5.38 12.96 -13.79
C LEU A 65 4.14 13.15 -14.67
N GLU A 66 3.24 14.05 -14.28
CA GLU A 66 2.04 14.36 -15.09
C GLU A 66 2.39 14.71 -16.53
N LYS A 67 3.40 15.56 -16.71
CA LYS A 67 3.89 15.96 -18.02
C LYS A 67 4.50 14.79 -18.81
N ASN A 68 5.29 13.93 -18.15
CA ASN A 68 6.02 12.84 -18.80
C ASN A 68 5.09 11.70 -19.23
N TYR A 69 3.98 11.50 -18.52
CA TYR A 69 3.06 10.38 -18.72
C TYR A 69 1.67 10.78 -19.21
N SER A 70 1.41 12.07 -19.44
CA SER A 70 0.08 12.58 -19.82
C SER A 70 -1.03 12.08 -18.90
N THR A 71 -0.80 12.13 -17.59
CA THR A 71 -1.70 11.70 -16.53
C THR A 71 -2.10 12.88 -15.64
N THR A 72 -3.06 12.69 -14.75
CA THR A 72 -3.44 13.68 -13.74
C THR A 72 -3.15 13.14 -12.36
N ILE A 73 -2.53 13.95 -11.49
CA ILE A 73 -2.20 13.58 -10.10
C ILE A 73 -2.67 14.70 -9.16
N GLU A 74 -3.77 14.47 -8.47
CA GLU A 74 -4.35 15.46 -7.56
C GLU A 74 -3.99 15.18 -6.10
N PHE A 75 -3.63 16.25 -5.37
CA PHE A 75 -3.40 16.20 -3.93
C PHE A 75 -4.64 16.70 -3.19
N HIS A 76 -5.14 15.86 -2.28
CA HIS A 76 -6.25 16.17 -1.39
C HIS A 76 -5.72 16.29 0.04
N LEU A 77 -6.16 17.34 0.75
CA LEU A 77 -5.79 17.64 2.13
C LEU A 77 -7.05 17.51 3.00
N PRO A 78 -7.52 16.28 3.27
CA PRO A 78 -8.73 16.08 4.07
C PRO A 78 -8.52 16.59 5.51
N ASP A 79 -9.59 17.10 6.12
CA ASP A 79 -9.57 17.38 7.54
C ASP A 79 -9.51 16.08 8.34
N LEU A 80 -8.34 15.80 8.90
CA LEU A 80 -8.10 14.65 9.75
C LEU A 80 -8.50 14.90 11.22
N GLY A 81 -9.10 16.04 11.54
CA GLY A 81 -9.55 16.39 12.88
C GLY A 81 -10.54 15.39 13.48
N ILE A 82 -11.34 14.74 12.63
CA ILE A 82 -12.26 13.64 13.00
C ILE A 82 -11.52 12.41 13.55
N PHE A 83 -10.23 12.27 13.26
CA PHE A 83 -9.38 11.17 13.70
C PHE A 83 -8.61 11.47 14.99
N LYS A 84 -8.75 12.67 15.58
CA LYS A 84 -7.98 13.05 16.79
C LYS A 84 -8.08 12.00 17.90
N ASP A 85 -9.27 11.48 18.14
CA ASP A 85 -9.48 10.43 19.13
C ASP A 85 -8.79 9.12 18.78
N LEU A 86 -8.54 8.86 17.48
CA LEU A 86 -7.83 7.66 16.99
C LEU A 86 -6.32 7.83 17.03
N TYR A 87 -5.79 9.06 17.11
CA TYR A 87 -4.36 9.29 17.29
C TYR A 87 -3.85 8.68 18.61
N GLU A 88 -4.63 8.78 19.69
CA GLU A 88 -4.30 8.12 20.95
C GLU A 88 -4.26 6.60 20.80
N PHE A 89 -5.15 6.03 19.97
CA PHE A 89 -5.19 4.60 19.68
C PHE A 89 -4.00 4.17 18.83
N SER A 90 -3.56 4.98 17.87
CA SER A 90 -2.39 4.69 17.02
C SER A 90 -1.06 4.98 17.72
N ALA A 91 -1.01 5.86 18.72
CA ALA A 91 0.21 6.16 19.48
C ALA A 91 0.77 4.93 20.21
N SER A 92 -0.07 3.94 20.52
CA SER A 92 0.34 2.65 21.05
C SER A 92 0.70 1.63 19.96
N SER A 93 0.44 1.92 18.67
CA SER A 93 0.68 1.05 17.53
C SER A 93 1.95 1.47 16.77
N GLN A 94 2.51 0.54 15.99
CA GLN A 94 3.66 0.80 15.13
C GLN A 94 3.28 1.58 13.85
N TYR A 95 2.03 2.02 13.72
CA TYR A 95 1.46 2.60 12.51
C TYR A 95 1.29 4.12 12.66
N SER A 96 1.59 4.85 11.59
CA SER A 96 1.24 6.26 11.47
C SER A 96 -0.28 6.43 11.39
N PRO A 97 -0.86 7.50 11.97
CA PRO A 97 -2.26 7.87 11.77
C PRO A 97 -2.69 7.95 10.30
N ALA A 98 -1.74 8.17 9.40
CA ALA A 98 -1.97 8.18 7.96
C ALA A 98 -2.61 6.88 7.42
N ILE A 99 -2.53 5.75 8.15
CA ILE A 99 -3.25 4.52 7.75
C ILE A 99 -4.77 4.73 7.68
N PHE A 100 -5.32 5.68 8.43
CA PHE A 100 -6.75 5.99 8.41
C PHE A 100 -7.15 6.94 7.29
N THR A 101 -6.20 7.58 6.58
CA THR A 101 -6.51 8.46 5.44
C THR A 101 -7.26 7.72 4.34
N ARG A 102 -7.02 6.42 4.17
CA ARG A 102 -7.76 5.57 3.22
C ARG A 102 -9.27 5.60 3.42
N LEU A 103 -9.73 5.76 4.68
CA LEU A 103 -11.15 5.81 5.01
C LEU A 103 -11.82 7.11 4.55
N MET A 104 -11.03 8.16 4.25
CA MET A 104 -11.53 9.44 3.75
C MET A 104 -11.68 9.48 2.22
N ILE A 105 -11.09 8.52 1.51
CA ILE A 105 -11.08 8.50 0.04
C ILE A 105 -12.49 8.58 -0.54
N PRO A 106 -13.47 7.75 -0.11
CA PRO A 106 -14.81 7.80 -0.70
C PRO A 106 -15.51 9.15 -0.48
N ALA A 107 -15.35 9.76 0.69
CA ALA A 107 -15.93 11.08 0.96
C ALA A 107 -15.25 12.19 0.13
N THR A 108 -13.94 12.11 -0.02
CA THR A 108 -13.13 13.08 -0.80
C THR A 108 -13.45 13.02 -2.29
N LEU A 109 -13.72 11.82 -2.82
CA LEU A 109 -13.96 11.60 -4.25
C LEU A 109 -15.45 11.54 -4.61
N ARG A 110 -16.34 11.90 -3.68
CA ARG A 110 -17.78 12.00 -3.96
C ARG A 110 -18.06 12.95 -5.12
N GLY A 111 -18.75 12.48 -6.16
CA GLY A 111 -19.07 13.25 -7.35
C GLY A 111 -17.90 13.43 -8.33
N ILE A 112 -16.71 12.88 -8.04
CA ILE A 112 -15.53 12.87 -8.93
C ILE A 112 -15.42 11.51 -9.61
N ALA A 113 -15.64 10.43 -8.89
CA ALA A 113 -15.54 9.07 -9.40
C ALA A 113 -16.69 8.19 -8.88
N GLU A 114 -17.09 7.18 -9.66
CA GLU A 114 -18.04 6.14 -9.22
C GLU A 114 -17.31 5.06 -8.43
N THR A 115 -16.17 4.64 -8.95
CA THR A 115 -15.28 3.64 -8.32
C THR A 115 -13.86 4.19 -8.19
N VAL A 116 -13.14 3.74 -7.17
CA VAL A 116 -11.75 4.07 -6.96
C VAL A 116 -10.95 2.84 -6.53
N LEU A 117 -9.79 2.65 -7.14
CA LEU A 117 -8.83 1.64 -6.71
C LEU A 117 -7.90 2.27 -5.65
N TYR A 118 -8.05 1.85 -4.39
CA TYR A 118 -7.08 2.17 -3.35
C TYR A 118 -5.86 1.25 -3.42
N LEU A 119 -4.67 1.82 -3.30
CA LEU A 119 -3.40 1.10 -3.21
C LEU A 119 -2.55 1.60 -2.05
N ASP A 120 -1.90 0.67 -1.34
CA ASP A 120 -0.82 1.00 -0.42
C ASP A 120 0.42 1.49 -1.18
N ALA A 121 1.22 2.35 -0.54
CA ALA A 121 2.40 2.97 -1.16
C ALA A 121 3.61 2.02 -1.29
N ASP A 122 3.51 0.80 -0.83
CA ASP A 122 4.54 -0.25 -0.92
C ASP A 122 4.19 -1.33 -1.95
N ILE A 123 3.53 -0.91 -3.02
CA ILE A 123 3.12 -1.74 -4.15
C ILE A 123 3.92 -1.36 -5.39
N ILE A 124 4.29 -2.36 -6.20
CA ILE A 124 4.80 -2.19 -7.55
C ILE A 124 3.87 -2.92 -8.52
N CYS A 125 3.40 -2.20 -9.54
CA CYS A 125 2.64 -2.78 -10.63
C CYS A 125 3.59 -3.41 -11.67
N VAL A 126 3.29 -4.64 -12.10
CA VAL A 126 4.09 -5.38 -13.09
C VAL A 126 3.23 -5.96 -14.22
N GLY A 127 1.95 -5.59 -14.27
CA GLY A 127 1.01 -6.10 -15.27
C GLY A 127 -0.12 -5.13 -15.60
N SER A 128 -1.00 -5.54 -16.50
CA SER A 128 -2.14 -4.72 -16.92
C SER A 128 -3.28 -4.71 -15.89
N ILE A 129 -3.84 -3.52 -15.63
CA ILE A 129 -5.00 -3.32 -14.75
C ILE A 129 -6.33 -3.35 -15.51
N ALA A 130 -6.32 -3.58 -16.81
CA ALA A 130 -7.49 -3.47 -17.67
C ALA A 130 -8.66 -4.38 -17.24
N ASP A 131 -8.38 -5.58 -16.74
CA ASP A 131 -9.43 -6.50 -16.28
C ASP A 131 -10.03 -6.08 -14.94
N LEU A 132 -9.22 -5.53 -14.02
CA LEU A 132 -9.70 -5.02 -12.75
C LEU A 132 -10.65 -3.83 -12.95
N ARG A 133 -10.33 -2.97 -13.93
CA ARG A 133 -11.16 -1.83 -14.31
C ARG A 133 -12.54 -2.24 -14.81
N LYS A 134 -12.68 -3.44 -15.41
CA LYS A 134 -13.95 -3.96 -15.95
C LYS A 134 -14.81 -4.67 -14.90
N LEU A 135 -14.30 -4.81 -13.68
CA LEU A 135 -15.06 -5.49 -12.62
C LEU A 135 -16.34 -4.70 -12.30
N ASP A 136 -17.48 -5.38 -12.41
CA ASP A 136 -18.75 -4.80 -12.05
C ASP A 136 -18.87 -4.63 -10.54
N MET A 137 -18.98 -3.38 -10.10
CA MET A 137 -19.07 -2.98 -8.71
C MET A 137 -20.45 -2.39 -8.35
N HIS A 138 -21.44 -2.46 -9.26
CA HIS A 138 -22.71 -1.74 -9.10
C HIS A 138 -23.39 -2.01 -7.75
N ASP A 139 -23.54 -3.29 -7.38
CA ASP A 139 -24.20 -3.71 -6.14
C ASP A 139 -23.20 -4.05 -5.00
N GLN A 140 -21.91 -3.72 -5.20
CA GLN A 140 -20.85 -4.09 -4.27
C GLN A 140 -20.28 -2.86 -3.58
N ILE A 141 -19.86 -3.01 -2.32
CA ILE A 141 -19.17 -1.92 -1.60
C ILE A 141 -17.67 -1.99 -1.88
N LEU A 142 -17.10 -3.20 -1.83
CA LEU A 142 -15.67 -3.43 -1.84
C LEU A 142 -15.32 -4.74 -2.56
N ALA A 143 -14.31 -4.70 -3.42
CA ALA A 143 -13.61 -5.89 -3.88
C ALA A 143 -12.16 -5.86 -3.38
N ALA A 144 -11.68 -6.98 -2.83
CA ALA A 144 -10.35 -7.12 -2.28
C ALA A 144 -9.85 -8.57 -2.33
N VAL A 145 -8.54 -8.76 -2.16
CA VAL A 145 -7.91 -10.08 -2.14
C VAL A 145 -7.92 -10.66 -0.73
N SER A 146 -8.20 -11.97 -0.60
CA SER A 146 -8.09 -12.68 0.69
C SER A 146 -6.67 -12.60 1.24
N ASP A 147 -6.50 -12.53 2.56
CA ASP A 147 -5.18 -12.66 3.18
C ASP A 147 -4.67 -14.10 3.00
N GLU A 148 -3.42 -14.25 2.49
CA GLU A 148 -2.95 -15.52 1.89
C GLU A 148 -2.75 -16.68 2.85
N LEU A 149 -2.28 -16.37 4.05
CA LEU A 149 -1.91 -17.42 4.97
C LEU A 149 -3.16 -17.92 5.68
N GLU A 150 -3.63 -19.12 5.33
CA GLU A 150 -4.74 -19.79 6.01
C GLU A 150 -4.60 -19.73 7.54
N THR A 151 -3.38 -19.92 8.06
CA THR A 151 -3.07 -19.78 9.47
C THR A 151 -3.25 -18.36 9.99
N THR A 152 -2.87 -17.34 9.20
CA THR A 152 -3.06 -15.92 9.56
C THR A 152 -4.53 -15.57 9.55
N VAL A 153 -5.25 -15.93 8.49
CA VAL A 153 -6.71 -15.74 8.37
C VAL A 153 -7.43 -16.40 9.54
N LYS A 154 -7.16 -17.68 9.80
CA LYS A 154 -7.76 -18.45 10.90
C LYS A 154 -7.50 -17.79 12.25
N ASN A 155 -6.26 -17.39 12.53
CA ASN A 155 -5.87 -16.76 13.79
C ASN A 155 -6.50 -15.37 13.93
N ARG A 156 -6.57 -14.57 12.86
CA ARG A 156 -7.21 -13.24 12.90
C ARG A 156 -8.72 -13.36 13.04
N CYS A 157 -9.36 -14.24 12.29
CA CYS A 157 -10.79 -14.50 12.43
C CYS A 157 -11.15 -14.96 13.85
N ALA A 158 -10.35 -15.83 14.45
CA ALA A 158 -10.55 -16.27 15.85
C ALA A 158 -10.39 -15.11 16.84
N ALA A 159 -9.30 -14.33 16.72
CA ALA A 159 -9.02 -13.20 17.61
C ALA A 159 -10.07 -12.09 17.52
N LEU A 160 -10.64 -11.88 16.34
CA LEU A 160 -11.65 -10.86 16.07
C LEU A 160 -13.10 -11.40 16.17
N ASN A 161 -13.27 -12.71 16.37
CA ASN A 161 -14.57 -13.38 16.34
C ASN A 161 -15.32 -13.17 15.01
N ILE A 162 -14.59 -13.25 13.89
CA ILE A 162 -15.15 -13.21 12.54
C ILE A 162 -15.64 -14.60 12.16
N LYS A 163 -16.97 -14.80 12.15
CA LYS A 163 -17.60 -16.12 11.96
C LYS A 163 -17.48 -16.65 10.53
N SER A 164 -17.36 -15.75 9.53
CA SER A 164 -17.22 -16.13 8.12
C SER A 164 -15.96 -16.95 7.83
N GLY A 165 -14.94 -16.86 8.69
CA GLY A 165 -13.63 -17.46 8.44
C GLY A 165 -12.86 -16.81 7.27
N ARG A 166 -13.32 -15.66 6.79
CA ARG A 166 -12.73 -14.90 5.68
C ARG A 166 -12.18 -13.58 6.18
N TYR A 167 -11.02 -13.21 5.67
CA TYR A 167 -10.31 -12.00 6.06
C TYR A 167 -9.51 -11.49 4.87
N PHE A 168 -9.74 -10.23 4.45
CA PHE A 168 -9.07 -9.64 3.30
C PHE A 168 -7.90 -8.75 3.71
N ASN A 169 -6.94 -8.57 2.78
CA ASN A 169 -5.87 -7.60 2.91
C ASN A 169 -6.34 -6.24 2.37
N SER A 170 -6.17 -5.18 3.16
CA SER A 170 -6.65 -3.82 2.84
C SER A 170 -5.70 -2.99 1.97
N GLY A 171 -4.57 -3.56 1.51
CA GLY A 171 -3.59 -2.81 0.72
C GLY A 171 -3.96 -2.63 -0.75
N VAL A 172 -4.93 -3.42 -1.26
CA VAL A 172 -5.55 -3.25 -2.59
C VAL A 172 -7.05 -3.39 -2.43
N MET A 173 -7.79 -2.34 -2.71
CA MET A 173 -9.24 -2.30 -2.55
C MET A 173 -9.89 -1.55 -3.72
N LEU A 174 -10.75 -2.22 -4.49
CA LEU A 174 -11.62 -1.54 -5.46
C LEU A 174 -12.92 -1.19 -4.73
N ILE A 175 -13.23 0.09 -4.64
CA ILE A 175 -14.30 0.65 -3.80
C ILE A 175 -15.36 1.28 -4.70
N ASN A 176 -16.64 0.93 -4.51
CA ASN A 176 -17.77 1.72 -4.99
C ASN A 176 -18.04 2.84 -3.99
N ILE A 177 -17.88 4.08 -4.44
CA ILE A 177 -17.94 5.26 -3.59
C ILE A 177 -19.36 5.48 -3.04
N ALA A 178 -20.37 5.36 -3.89
CA ALA A 178 -21.76 5.58 -3.49
C ALA A 178 -22.19 4.56 -2.42
N ASN A 179 -21.95 3.27 -2.67
CA ASN A 179 -22.34 2.19 -1.75
C ASN A 179 -21.55 2.26 -0.41
N TRP A 180 -20.29 2.66 -0.44
CA TRP A 180 -19.49 2.88 0.77
C TRP A 180 -20.06 4.01 1.64
N LEU A 181 -20.49 5.12 1.00
CA LEU A 181 -21.05 6.27 1.69
C LEU A 181 -22.46 5.99 2.20
N GLU A 182 -23.30 5.31 1.42
CA GLU A 182 -24.65 4.91 1.82
C GLU A 182 -24.65 3.95 3.02
N ALA A 183 -23.67 3.04 3.05
CA ALA A 183 -23.48 2.12 4.15
C ALA A 183 -22.74 2.74 5.36
N ASP A 184 -22.40 4.03 5.34
CA ASP A 184 -21.65 4.71 6.41
C ASP A 184 -20.40 3.96 6.88
N VAL A 185 -19.68 3.27 5.95
CA VAL A 185 -18.57 2.37 6.29
C VAL A 185 -17.50 3.07 7.14
N THR A 186 -17.13 4.30 6.78
CA THR A 186 -16.14 5.08 7.55
C THR A 186 -16.56 5.27 9.01
N ILE A 187 -17.82 5.62 9.25
CA ILE A 187 -18.38 5.83 10.60
C ILE A 187 -18.40 4.50 11.37
N GLN A 188 -18.81 3.42 10.73
CA GLN A 188 -18.83 2.09 11.34
C GLN A 188 -17.42 1.61 11.74
N VAL A 189 -16.42 1.81 10.86
CA VAL A 189 -15.01 1.48 11.14
C VAL A 189 -14.51 2.28 12.34
N PHE A 190 -14.82 3.57 12.44
CA PHE A 190 -14.46 4.39 13.61
C PHE A 190 -15.14 3.93 14.88
N SER A 191 -16.41 3.59 14.81
CA SER A 191 -17.14 3.06 15.96
C SER A 191 -16.47 1.76 16.47
N VAL A 192 -16.07 0.88 15.57
CA VAL A 192 -15.36 -0.35 15.92
C VAL A 192 -14.02 -0.05 16.60
N LEU A 193 -13.23 0.87 16.04
CA LEU A 193 -11.92 1.24 16.60
C LEU A 193 -12.03 1.89 17.97
N LYS A 194 -13.00 2.80 18.16
CA LYS A 194 -13.18 3.57 19.40
C LYS A 194 -13.78 2.73 20.53
N ASN A 195 -14.76 1.88 20.23
CA ASN A 195 -15.56 1.19 21.23
C ASN A 195 -15.10 -0.25 21.52
N SER A 196 -14.10 -0.74 20.78
CA SER A 196 -13.65 -2.12 20.93
C SER A 196 -12.66 -2.26 22.08
N GLN A 197 -12.87 -3.27 22.94
CA GLN A 197 -11.87 -3.73 23.93
C GLN A 197 -10.87 -4.70 23.29
N ARG A 198 -10.91 -4.92 21.97
CA ARG A 198 -10.05 -5.85 21.24
C ARG A 198 -8.68 -5.25 20.97
N SER A 199 -7.66 -6.10 20.99
CA SER A 199 -6.33 -5.73 20.51
C SER A 199 -6.27 -5.90 18.98
N PHE A 200 -6.15 -4.79 18.27
CA PHE A 200 -5.97 -4.78 16.82
C PHE A 200 -4.48 -4.92 16.47
N LEU A 201 -4.16 -5.90 15.61
CA LEU A 201 -2.81 -6.07 15.09
C LEU A 201 -2.55 -5.15 13.89
N HIS A 202 -3.56 -5.01 13.05
CA HIS A 202 -3.62 -4.11 11.89
C HIS A 202 -4.91 -3.31 12.01
N PRO A 203 -4.90 -2.16 12.73
CA PRO A 203 -6.12 -1.49 13.17
C PRO A 203 -7.13 -1.19 12.06
N ASP A 204 -6.67 -0.61 10.96
CA ASP A 204 -7.48 -0.29 9.80
C ASP A 204 -8.03 -1.54 9.09
N GLN A 205 -7.16 -2.51 8.81
CA GLN A 205 -7.53 -3.76 8.14
C GLN A 205 -8.45 -4.61 9.02
N ASP A 206 -8.16 -4.73 10.32
CA ASP A 206 -8.97 -5.49 11.27
C ASP A 206 -10.39 -4.89 11.39
N ALA A 207 -10.49 -3.55 11.50
CA ALA A 207 -11.76 -2.87 11.61
C ALA A 207 -12.58 -2.95 10.30
N LEU A 208 -11.94 -2.80 9.14
CA LEU A 208 -12.58 -3.00 7.85
C LEU A 208 -13.12 -4.43 7.68
N ASN A 209 -12.37 -5.44 8.10
CA ASN A 209 -12.83 -6.83 8.06
C ASN A 209 -13.99 -7.10 9.03
N LEU A 210 -14.06 -6.42 10.16
CA LEU A 210 -15.20 -6.52 11.08
C LEU A 210 -16.47 -5.88 10.52
N VAL A 211 -16.34 -4.78 9.79
CA VAL A 211 -17.46 -4.05 9.19
C VAL A 211 -17.93 -4.69 7.89
N LEU A 212 -16.98 -5.03 6.99
CA LEU A 212 -17.29 -5.41 5.61
C LEU A 212 -17.07 -6.91 5.31
N GLY A 213 -16.46 -7.69 6.21
CA GLY A 213 -15.99 -9.05 5.89
C GLY A 213 -17.03 -10.00 5.30
N ASN A 214 -18.33 -9.73 5.46
CA ASN A 214 -19.42 -10.54 4.88
C ASN A 214 -19.91 -10.03 3.51
N THR A 215 -19.53 -8.79 3.11
CA THR A 215 -20.03 -8.12 1.91
C THR A 215 -18.93 -7.89 0.86
N VAL A 216 -17.69 -8.32 1.15
CA VAL A 216 -16.56 -8.16 0.24
C VAL A 216 -16.64 -9.15 -0.91
N VAL A 217 -16.46 -8.66 -2.13
CA VAL A 217 -16.18 -9.49 -3.30
C VAL A 217 -14.70 -9.88 -3.27
N TYR A 218 -14.44 -11.18 -3.14
CA TYR A 218 -13.06 -11.67 -3.15
C TYR A 218 -12.61 -11.88 -4.59
N ILE A 219 -11.55 -11.16 -4.96
CA ILE A 219 -10.91 -11.21 -6.28
C ILE A 219 -9.63 -12.03 -6.24
N ASP A 220 -9.13 -12.38 -7.43
CA ASP A 220 -7.95 -13.21 -7.63
C ASP A 220 -6.69 -12.63 -6.94
N GLU A 221 -5.82 -13.52 -6.43
CA GLU A 221 -4.59 -13.14 -5.71
C GLU A 221 -3.60 -12.33 -6.54
N ARG A 222 -3.65 -12.43 -7.90
CA ARG A 222 -2.81 -11.62 -8.80
C ARG A 222 -2.93 -10.11 -8.57
N TRP A 223 -4.08 -9.67 -8.04
CA TRP A 223 -4.35 -8.26 -7.74
C TRP A 223 -3.72 -7.77 -6.43
N ASN A 224 -3.16 -8.66 -5.62
CA ASN A 224 -2.45 -8.29 -4.39
C ASN A 224 -1.49 -9.42 -4.00
N LEU A 225 -0.48 -9.67 -4.86
CA LEU A 225 0.53 -10.70 -4.62
C LEU A 225 1.51 -10.22 -3.53
N ARG A 226 1.38 -10.80 -2.35
CA ARG A 226 2.11 -10.32 -1.17
C ARG A 226 3.50 -10.90 -1.06
N TYR A 227 4.46 -10.00 -0.86
CA TYR A 227 5.87 -10.29 -0.66
C TYR A 227 6.32 -9.90 0.74
N ASN A 228 6.39 -10.84 1.66
CA ASN A 228 7.05 -10.62 2.94
C ASN A 228 8.55 -10.91 2.80
N LEU A 229 9.31 -9.88 2.43
CA LEU A 229 10.75 -10.00 2.15
C LEU A 229 11.55 -10.49 3.35
N GLU A 230 11.13 -10.19 4.59
CA GLU A 230 11.79 -10.70 5.80
C GLU A 230 11.69 -12.23 5.88
N ILE A 231 10.49 -12.77 5.65
CA ILE A 231 10.26 -14.22 5.67
C ILE A 231 11.01 -14.89 4.53
N MET A 232 10.92 -14.33 3.31
CA MET A 232 11.59 -14.87 2.12
C MET A 232 13.10 -14.94 2.30
N LEU A 233 13.73 -13.84 2.75
CA LEU A 233 15.17 -13.79 3.00
C LEU A 233 15.61 -14.71 4.13
N ARG A 234 14.78 -14.90 5.16
CA ARG A 234 15.02 -15.88 6.22
C ARG A 234 14.99 -17.32 5.71
N LYS A 235 14.19 -17.60 4.67
CA LYS A 235 14.12 -18.91 4.00
C LYS A 235 15.18 -19.08 2.91
N GLY A 236 16.01 -18.05 2.65
CA GLY A 236 17.00 -18.05 1.57
C GLY A 236 16.42 -17.81 0.18
N GLN A 237 15.16 -17.39 0.10
CA GLN A 237 14.48 -17.02 -1.13
C GLN A 237 14.82 -15.55 -1.43
N ALA A 238 15.61 -15.30 -2.46
CA ALA A 238 16.04 -13.94 -2.83
C ALA A 238 15.56 -13.53 -4.22
N LYS A 239 14.87 -14.41 -4.95
CA LYS A 239 14.39 -14.17 -6.31
C LYS A 239 12.96 -13.73 -6.35
N VAL A 240 12.65 -12.81 -7.25
CA VAL A 240 11.28 -12.41 -7.57
C VAL A 240 10.64 -13.50 -8.42
N TRP A 241 9.45 -13.93 -8.02
CA TRP A 241 8.58 -14.76 -8.84
C TRP A 241 7.32 -13.93 -9.14
N LEU A 242 7.11 -13.58 -10.41
CA LEU A 242 5.99 -12.72 -10.79
C LEU A 242 4.70 -13.51 -11.04
N GLY A 243 4.85 -14.76 -11.59
CA GLY A 243 3.69 -15.52 -12.03
C GLY A 243 2.81 -14.70 -12.96
N ASP A 244 1.53 -14.65 -12.66
CA ASP A 244 0.52 -13.79 -13.29
C ASP A 244 0.17 -12.55 -12.43
N GLY A 245 0.96 -12.28 -11.38
CA GLY A 245 0.77 -11.15 -10.47
C GLY A 245 0.76 -9.81 -11.19
N VAL A 246 -0.17 -8.94 -10.83
CA VAL A 246 -0.28 -7.58 -11.36
C VAL A 246 0.26 -6.57 -10.35
N PHE A 247 -0.11 -6.70 -9.09
CA PHE A 247 0.40 -5.86 -8.01
C PHE A 247 1.26 -6.70 -7.06
N LEU A 248 2.54 -6.34 -6.94
CA LEU A 248 3.45 -6.88 -5.94
C LEU A 248 3.40 -6.00 -4.70
N HIS A 249 2.85 -6.51 -3.62
CA HIS A 249 2.67 -5.79 -2.36
C HIS A 249 3.74 -6.22 -1.36
N PHE A 250 4.67 -5.35 -1.04
CA PHE A 250 5.81 -5.62 -0.15
C PHE A 250 5.42 -5.47 1.32
N THR A 251 4.69 -6.45 1.84
CA THR A 251 4.24 -6.46 3.23
C THR A 251 5.37 -6.64 4.25
N GLY A 252 5.14 -6.26 5.50
CA GLY A 252 6.12 -6.41 6.59
C GLY A 252 7.19 -5.31 6.63
N ARG A 253 8.24 -5.53 7.44
CA ARG A 253 9.22 -4.48 7.78
C ARG A 253 10.33 -4.32 6.74
N VAL A 254 10.67 -5.38 6.03
CA VAL A 254 11.72 -5.31 5.00
C VAL A 254 11.07 -4.87 3.70
N LYS A 255 11.54 -3.73 3.20
CA LYS A 255 11.00 -3.10 1.99
C LYS A 255 12.03 -3.10 0.86
N PRO A 256 11.60 -3.01 -0.42
CA PRO A 256 12.53 -3.00 -1.55
C PRO A 256 13.48 -1.80 -1.54
N TRP A 257 13.11 -0.67 -0.95
CA TRP A 257 13.93 0.55 -0.86
C TRP A 257 14.97 0.57 0.27
N LEU A 258 15.10 -0.54 1.03
CA LEU A 258 16.13 -0.66 2.03
C LEU A 258 17.45 -1.14 1.39
N ASN A 259 18.55 -0.45 1.65
CA ASN A 259 19.85 -0.86 1.07
C ASN A 259 20.30 -2.24 1.56
N TRP A 260 19.81 -2.64 2.73
CA TRP A 260 20.08 -3.93 3.37
C TRP A 260 19.05 -5.03 3.00
N ASN A 261 18.09 -4.74 2.13
CA ASN A 261 17.29 -5.76 1.45
C ASN A 261 18.18 -6.49 0.43
N LEU A 262 18.32 -7.80 0.55
CA LEU A 262 19.10 -8.65 -0.35
C LEU A 262 18.25 -9.47 -1.33
N HIS A 263 17.00 -9.08 -1.53
CA HIS A 263 16.07 -9.66 -2.47
C HIS A 263 16.08 -8.91 -3.80
N GLU A 264 15.90 -9.60 -4.92
CA GLU A 264 15.88 -9.02 -6.28
C GLU A 264 14.82 -7.91 -6.47
N SER A 265 13.79 -7.87 -5.63
CA SER A 265 12.80 -6.78 -5.64
C SER A 265 13.41 -5.38 -5.48
N LYS A 266 14.63 -5.28 -4.94
CA LYS A 266 15.39 -4.02 -4.90
C LYS A 266 15.69 -3.50 -6.31
N GLU A 267 16.10 -4.38 -7.21
CA GLU A 267 16.43 -4.01 -8.60
C GLU A 267 15.17 -3.56 -9.34
N LEU A 268 14.05 -4.26 -9.12
CA LEU A 268 12.76 -3.86 -9.67
C LEU A 268 12.33 -2.48 -9.14
N PHE A 269 12.49 -2.23 -7.84
CA PHE A 269 12.19 -0.93 -7.23
C PHE A 269 13.08 0.17 -7.83
N LEU A 270 14.40 -0.07 -7.95
CA LEU A 270 15.35 0.89 -8.51
C LEU A 270 15.07 1.17 -9.99
N HIS A 271 14.60 0.17 -10.75
CA HIS A 271 14.19 0.38 -12.13
C HIS A 271 13.13 1.48 -12.22
N PHE A 272 12.01 1.36 -11.48
CA PHE A 272 10.95 2.36 -11.50
C PHE A 272 11.38 3.67 -10.82
N GLN A 273 12.18 3.63 -9.75
CA GLN A 273 12.73 4.85 -9.14
C GLN A 273 13.50 5.71 -10.15
N ASN A 274 14.28 5.09 -11.02
CA ASN A 274 15.08 5.79 -12.04
C ASN A 274 14.21 6.57 -13.05
N LEU A 275 12.94 6.20 -13.19
CA LEU A 275 11.95 6.87 -14.04
C LEU A 275 11.21 8.01 -13.33
N THR A 276 11.54 8.28 -12.05
CA THR A 276 10.91 9.32 -11.24
C THR A 276 11.85 10.50 -11.00
N PRO A 277 11.35 11.66 -10.57
CA PRO A 277 12.17 12.76 -10.06
C PRO A 277 13.09 12.36 -8.87
N TRP A 278 12.82 11.25 -8.22
CA TRP A 278 13.65 10.71 -7.12
C TRP A 278 14.72 9.73 -7.58
N ARG A 279 15.10 9.71 -8.86
CA ARG A 279 16.13 8.80 -9.43
C ARG A 279 17.47 8.81 -8.67
N ASN A 280 17.85 9.95 -8.09
CA ASN A 280 19.10 10.10 -7.34
C ASN A 280 18.93 9.86 -5.82
N ALA A 281 17.73 9.51 -5.35
CA ALA A 281 17.49 9.31 -3.94
C ALA A 281 18.13 8.00 -3.47
N VAL A 282 18.90 8.08 -2.40
CA VAL A 282 19.60 6.92 -1.82
C VAL A 282 18.63 5.97 -1.13
N LEU A 283 18.99 4.68 -1.10
CA LEU A 283 18.26 3.68 -0.35
C LEU A 283 18.49 3.86 1.16
N GLU A 284 17.52 3.43 1.95
CA GLU A 284 17.56 3.61 3.40
C GLU A 284 18.52 2.61 4.08
N GLU A 285 19.41 3.15 4.92
CA GLU A 285 20.31 2.39 5.77
C GLU A 285 19.57 1.78 6.99
N PRO A 286 20.11 0.72 7.63
CA PRO A 286 19.56 0.23 8.88
C PRO A 286 19.54 1.33 9.95
N LYS A 287 18.36 1.63 10.51
CA LYS A 287 18.15 2.76 11.46
C LYS A 287 18.49 2.42 12.92
N ASN A 288 18.52 1.13 13.27
CA ASN A 288 18.69 0.68 14.65
C ASN A 288 19.39 -0.69 14.71
N TYR A 289 19.83 -1.05 15.91
CA TYR A 289 20.54 -2.31 16.13
C TYR A 289 19.72 -3.57 15.78
N LYS A 290 18.38 -3.51 15.82
CA LYS A 290 17.53 -4.66 15.46
C LYS A 290 17.56 -4.92 13.94
N GLU A 291 17.51 -3.85 13.14
CA GLU A 291 17.67 -3.92 11.68
C GLU A 291 19.09 -4.34 11.28
N MET A 292 20.13 -3.78 11.93
CA MET A 292 21.51 -4.21 11.72
C MET A 292 21.69 -5.71 12.00
N ARG A 293 21.10 -6.21 13.09
CA ARG A 293 21.13 -7.65 13.42
C ARG A 293 20.40 -8.49 12.35
N MET A 294 19.31 -7.98 11.81
CA MET A 294 18.57 -8.65 10.74
C MET A 294 19.40 -8.72 9.48
N PHE A 295 20.03 -7.62 9.09
CA PHE A 295 20.94 -7.56 7.94
C PHE A 295 22.11 -8.54 8.08
N VAL A 296 22.76 -8.60 9.25
CA VAL A 296 23.81 -9.60 9.53
C VAL A 296 23.32 -11.02 9.25
N ARG A 297 22.09 -11.36 9.66
CA ARG A 297 21.51 -12.69 9.40
C ARG A 297 21.32 -12.96 7.91
N PHE A 298 20.85 -11.95 7.14
CA PHE A 298 20.70 -12.09 5.70
C PHE A 298 22.05 -12.28 5.01
N LEU A 299 23.06 -11.47 5.35
CA LEU A 299 24.42 -11.59 4.83
C LEU A 299 25.04 -12.97 5.16
N THR A 300 24.82 -13.48 6.37
CA THR A 300 25.29 -14.82 6.77
C THR A 300 24.67 -15.90 5.89
N ARG A 301 23.38 -15.81 5.61
CA ARG A 301 22.70 -16.77 4.73
C ARG A 301 23.20 -16.73 3.29
N GLN A 302 23.57 -15.53 2.82
CA GLN A 302 24.16 -15.36 1.49
C GLN A 302 25.70 -15.59 1.48
N LYS A 303 26.29 -16.07 2.60
CA LYS A 303 27.73 -16.37 2.73
C LYS A 303 28.64 -15.16 2.49
N GLN A 304 28.15 -13.93 2.72
CA GLN A 304 28.91 -12.67 2.56
C GLN A 304 29.70 -12.34 3.84
N TYR A 305 30.62 -13.21 4.25
CA TYR A 305 31.27 -13.17 5.57
C TYR A 305 32.07 -11.88 5.86
N GLY A 306 32.68 -11.26 4.86
CA GLY A 306 33.37 -9.96 5.04
C GLY A 306 32.38 -8.84 5.46
N GLN A 307 31.23 -8.80 4.85
CA GLN A 307 30.15 -7.87 5.23
C GLN A 307 29.56 -8.23 6.59
N VAL A 308 29.40 -9.53 6.90
CA VAL A 308 28.93 -10.00 8.21
C VAL A 308 29.80 -9.42 9.32
N ALA A 309 31.12 -9.54 9.25
CA ALA A 309 32.03 -9.01 10.27
C ALA A 309 31.85 -7.49 10.47
N LYS A 310 31.81 -6.72 9.37
CA LYS A 310 31.59 -5.26 9.38
C LYS A 310 30.29 -4.86 10.06
N TRP A 311 29.18 -5.47 9.65
CA TRP A 311 27.85 -5.10 10.17
C TRP A 311 27.58 -5.66 11.56
N PHE A 312 28.20 -6.78 11.93
CA PHE A 312 28.14 -7.30 13.29
C PHE A 312 28.83 -6.38 14.29
N ALA A 313 30.00 -5.82 13.92
CA ALA A 313 30.67 -4.81 14.73
C ALA A 313 29.81 -3.56 14.93
N LYS A 314 29.21 -3.02 13.85
CA LYS A 314 28.25 -1.89 13.92
C LYS A 314 27.05 -2.22 14.84
N TYR A 315 26.49 -3.41 14.69
CA TYR A 315 25.40 -3.89 15.55
C TYR A 315 25.78 -3.88 17.03
N LEU A 316 26.96 -4.39 17.38
CA LEU A 316 27.42 -4.43 18.78
C LEU A 316 27.59 -3.02 19.36
N ILE A 317 28.22 -2.12 18.61
CA ILE A 317 28.43 -0.71 19.03
C ILE A 317 27.08 -0.06 19.30
N GLU A 318 26.14 -0.12 18.35
CA GLU A 318 24.83 0.52 18.48
C GLU A 318 23.99 -0.10 19.61
N LYS A 319 24.06 -1.42 19.78
CA LYS A 319 23.40 -2.11 20.89
C LYS A 319 23.93 -1.69 22.25
N CYS A 320 25.25 -1.50 22.39
CA CYS A 320 25.87 -1.01 23.62
C CYS A 320 25.47 0.44 23.90
N ARG A 321 25.46 1.30 22.85
CA ARG A 321 25.04 2.69 22.97
C ARG A 321 23.60 2.83 23.50
N VAL A 322 22.67 2.06 22.97
CA VAL A 322 21.26 2.07 23.42
C VAL A 322 21.07 1.50 24.83
N LYS A 323 22.00 0.68 25.33
CA LYS A 323 21.92 0.13 26.71
C LYS A 323 22.53 1.04 27.76
N LEU A 324 23.41 1.97 27.36
CA LEU A 324 24.12 2.87 28.27
C LEU A 324 23.51 4.28 28.33
N GLY A 325 22.63 4.66 27.43
CA GLY A 325 21.82 5.87 27.45
C GLY A 325 20.36 5.55 27.73
#